data_852697ade60dd61b59556818b737a30e
#
_entry.id   852697ade60dd61b59556818b737a30e
#
_cell.length_a   1.000
_cell.length_b   1.000
_cell.length_c   1.000
_cell.angle_alpha   90.00
_cell.angle_beta   90.00
_cell.angle_gamma   90.00
#
_symmetry.space_group_name_H-M   'P 1'
#
loop_
_entity.id
_entity.type
_entity.pdbx_description
1 polymer ?
#
loop_
_entity_poly.entity_id
_entity_poly.type
_entity_poly.pdbx_seq_one_letter_code
_entity_poly.pdbx_strand_id
1 'polypeptide(L)'
;RAVGASGYEVLHPNDDEKNNYTSVFDASGRSDLLDDWIGHCAAGAEIVLAGFYADRINFAFPQAFMKEIKIRISAEWKQADMRAVNSMVDEGHLSLDGLITNRAAAEDAAWAYRTAFEDESCSKMVLDWGNLQ
;
A
#
# COMPACT_ATOMS: atom_id res chain seq x y z
N ARG A 1 -7.96 11.07 0.86
CA ARG A 1 -7.09 12.00 0.12
C ARG A 1 -5.73 11.33 -0.01
N ALA A 2 -5.37 10.90 -1.21
CA ALA A 2 -4.13 10.22 -1.42
C ALA A 2 -2.94 11.14 -1.12
N VAL A 3 -1.94 10.62 -0.47
CA VAL A 3 -0.65 11.28 -0.29
C VAL A 3 0.06 11.20 -1.63
N GLY A 4 -0.05 12.25 -2.45
CA GLY A 4 0.63 12.34 -3.72
C GLY A 4 2.09 12.74 -3.50
N ALA A 5 3.01 11.82 -3.69
CA ALA A 5 4.40 12.21 -3.93
C ALA A 5 4.49 12.87 -5.31
N SER A 6 5.30 13.92 -5.44
CA SER A 6 5.48 14.61 -6.73
C SER A 6 5.99 13.64 -7.80
N GLY A 7 5.33 13.60 -8.95
CA GLY A 7 5.68 12.74 -10.07
C GLY A 7 4.85 11.44 -10.19
N TYR A 8 3.87 11.23 -9.29
CA TYR A 8 2.96 10.10 -9.37
C TYR A 8 1.53 10.58 -9.64
N GLU A 9 0.83 9.81 -10.45
CA GLU A 9 -0.59 9.98 -10.69
C GLU A 9 -1.35 9.12 -9.69
N VAL A 10 -2.36 9.70 -9.03
CA VAL A 10 -3.25 8.98 -8.13
C VAL A 10 -4.60 8.87 -8.80
N LEU A 11 -4.98 7.65 -9.15
CA LEU A 11 -6.21 7.33 -9.85
C LEU A 11 -7.06 6.38 -9.02
N HIS A 12 -8.38 6.44 -9.22
CA HIS A 12 -9.23 5.33 -8.84
C HIS A 12 -8.99 4.17 -9.85
N PRO A 13 -8.95 2.91 -9.42
CA PRO A 13 -8.69 1.79 -10.36
C PRO A 13 -9.61 1.78 -11.58
N ASN A 14 -10.87 2.17 -11.43
CA ASN A 14 -11.82 2.22 -12.53
C ASN A 14 -11.57 3.36 -13.54
N ASP A 15 -10.74 4.34 -13.18
CA ASP A 15 -10.40 5.49 -14.02
C ASP A 15 -9.05 5.28 -14.74
N ASP A 16 -8.38 4.17 -14.44
CA ASP A 16 -7.12 3.82 -15.08
C ASP A 16 -7.36 3.05 -16.39
N GLU A 17 -7.13 3.73 -17.50
CA GLU A 17 -7.25 3.15 -18.83
C GLU A 17 -6.01 2.37 -19.28
N LYS A 18 -4.93 2.41 -18.48
CA LYS A 18 -3.69 1.70 -18.83
C LYS A 18 -3.83 0.21 -18.54
N ASN A 19 -3.32 -0.61 -19.45
CA ASN A 19 -3.30 -2.06 -19.32
C ASN A 19 -1.95 -2.65 -19.76
N ASN A 20 -0.88 -1.96 -19.43
CA ASN A 20 0.49 -2.30 -19.80
C ASN A 20 1.50 -2.23 -18.64
N TYR A 21 1.03 -2.35 -17.40
CA TYR A 21 1.90 -2.37 -16.24
C TYR A 21 2.76 -3.63 -16.20
N THR A 22 4.05 -3.47 -16.03
CA THR A 22 5.00 -4.59 -15.91
C THR A 22 5.13 -5.10 -14.47
N SER A 23 4.73 -4.28 -13.50
CA SER A 23 4.73 -4.62 -12.08
C SER A 23 3.56 -3.94 -11.38
N VAL A 24 2.83 -4.72 -10.58
CA VAL A 24 1.73 -4.24 -9.72
C VAL A 24 2.04 -4.66 -8.29
N PHE A 25 1.96 -3.73 -7.35
CA PHE A 25 2.09 -3.99 -5.93
C PHE A 25 0.73 -3.79 -5.26
N ASP A 26 0.09 -4.88 -4.87
CA ASP A 26 -1.19 -4.83 -4.18
C ASP A 26 -0.98 -4.91 -2.68
N ALA A 27 -1.25 -3.79 -2.00
CA ALA A 27 -1.26 -3.69 -0.55
C ALA A 27 -2.67 -3.47 0.02
N SER A 28 -3.71 -3.70 -0.77
CA SER A 28 -5.11 -3.44 -0.38
C SER A 28 -5.67 -4.44 0.62
N GLY A 29 -5.18 -5.68 0.61
CA GLY A 29 -5.77 -6.80 1.36
C GLY A 29 -7.12 -7.29 0.80
N ARG A 30 -7.54 -6.80 -0.36
CA ARG A 30 -8.80 -7.16 -1.02
C ARG A 30 -8.60 -8.27 -2.04
N SER A 31 -9.18 -9.45 -1.76
CA SER A 31 -9.04 -10.64 -2.60
C SER A 31 -9.83 -10.56 -3.92
N ASP A 32 -10.77 -9.63 -4.03
CA ASP A 32 -11.64 -9.44 -5.19
C ASP A 32 -11.03 -8.57 -6.31
N LEU A 33 -9.89 -7.93 -6.07
CA LEU A 33 -9.25 -7.03 -7.05
C LEU A 33 -8.25 -7.70 -7.99
N LEU A 34 -7.95 -8.99 -7.79
CA LEU A 34 -6.86 -9.62 -8.55
C LEU A 34 -7.14 -9.72 -10.05
N ASP A 35 -8.38 -9.92 -10.45
CA ASP A 35 -8.76 -9.94 -11.87
C ASP A 35 -8.60 -8.56 -12.53
N ASP A 36 -8.87 -7.48 -11.80
CA ASP A 36 -8.66 -6.12 -12.27
C ASP A 36 -7.17 -5.87 -12.49
N TRP A 37 -6.33 -6.25 -11.51
CA TRP A 37 -4.87 -6.13 -11.64
C TRP A 37 -4.31 -6.94 -12.81
N ILE A 38 -4.80 -8.16 -13.02
CA ILE A 38 -4.44 -8.97 -14.19
C ILE A 38 -4.85 -8.25 -15.48
N GLY A 39 -6.02 -7.60 -15.48
CA GLY A 39 -6.52 -6.80 -16.60
C GLY A 39 -5.56 -5.69 -17.00
N HIS A 40 -5.03 -4.96 -16.02
CA HIS A 40 -4.12 -3.83 -16.21
C HIS A 40 -2.65 -4.23 -16.51
N CYS A 41 -2.29 -5.49 -16.32
CA CYS A 41 -0.93 -5.97 -16.56
C CYS A 41 -0.59 -6.14 -18.05
N ALA A 42 0.67 -5.87 -18.38
CA ALA A 42 1.30 -6.32 -19.61
C ALA A 42 1.55 -7.84 -19.58
N ALA A 43 1.86 -8.42 -20.73
CA ALA A 43 2.33 -9.81 -20.79
C ALA A 43 3.66 -9.98 -20.04
N GLY A 44 3.79 -11.06 -19.28
CA GLY A 44 4.97 -11.36 -18.46
C GLY A 44 5.10 -10.53 -17.17
N ALA A 45 4.11 -9.72 -16.84
CA ALA A 45 4.12 -8.86 -15.66
C ALA A 45 4.17 -9.65 -14.34
N GLU A 46 4.65 -8.98 -13.28
CA GLU A 46 4.62 -9.49 -11.92
C GLU A 46 3.58 -8.74 -11.08
N ILE A 47 2.72 -9.48 -10.39
CA ILE A 47 1.84 -8.97 -9.35
C ILE A 47 2.39 -9.40 -7.99
N VAL A 48 2.71 -8.44 -7.12
CA VAL A 48 3.20 -8.66 -5.77
C VAL A 48 2.06 -8.41 -4.79
N LEU A 49 1.62 -9.47 -4.12
CA LEU A 49 0.63 -9.40 -3.07
C LEU A 49 1.33 -9.07 -1.76
N ALA A 50 1.26 -7.82 -1.34
CA ALA A 50 1.90 -7.27 -0.15
C ALA A 50 0.89 -6.93 0.97
N GLY A 51 -0.41 -7.04 0.71
CA GLY A 51 -1.47 -6.91 1.69
C GLY A 51 -1.67 -8.19 2.50
N PHE A 52 -2.49 -8.10 3.54
CA PHE A 52 -2.99 -9.26 4.28
C PHE A 52 -4.42 -9.56 3.83
N TYR A 53 -4.62 -10.75 3.27
CA TYR A 53 -5.89 -11.18 2.70
C TYR A 53 -6.55 -12.18 3.65
N ALA A 54 -7.71 -11.81 4.20
CA ALA A 54 -8.46 -12.66 5.12
C ALA A 54 -9.14 -13.84 4.41
N ASP A 55 -9.53 -13.61 3.15
CA ASP A 55 -10.25 -14.60 2.33
C ASP A 55 -9.32 -15.31 1.34
N ARG A 56 -9.86 -16.38 0.75
CA ARG A 56 -9.17 -17.09 -0.34
C ARG A 56 -9.06 -16.19 -1.56
N ILE A 57 -7.87 -16.17 -2.16
CA ILE A 57 -7.63 -15.47 -3.41
C ILE A 57 -8.09 -16.36 -4.56
N ASN A 58 -8.94 -15.79 -5.42
CA ASN A 58 -9.42 -16.42 -6.64
C ASN A 58 -9.17 -15.47 -7.82
N PHE A 59 -8.93 -16.02 -8.99
CA PHE A 59 -8.77 -15.23 -10.22
C PHE A 59 -9.12 -16.03 -11.46
N ALA A 60 -9.41 -15.32 -12.55
CA ALA A 60 -9.69 -15.89 -13.86
C ALA A 60 -8.39 -16.43 -14.49
N PHE A 61 -8.08 -17.70 -14.24
CA PHE A 61 -6.86 -18.36 -14.73
C PHE A 61 -6.59 -18.16 -16.22
N PRO A 62 -7.58 -18.27 -17.15
CA PRO A 62 -7.31 -18.11 -18.57
C PRO A 62 -6.67 -16.78 -18.93
N GLN A 63 -7.12 -15.67 -18.30
CA GLN A 63 -6.58 -14.33 -18.55
C GLN A 63 -5.14 -14.22 -18.04
N ALA A 64 -4.86 -14.70 -16.83
CA ALA A 64 -3.53 -14.73 -16.25
C ALA A 64 -2.57 -15.60 -17.08
N PHE A 65 -3.07 -16.76 -17.54
CA PHE A 65 -2.30 -17.69 -18.38
C PHE A 65 -1.91 -17.06 -19.73
N MET A 66 -2.84 -16.41 -20.42
CA MET A 66 -2.55 -15.78 -21.72
C MET A 66 -1.57 -14.62 -21.61
N LYS A 67 -1.47 -13.98 -20.45
CA LYS A 67 -0.52 -12.90 -20.17
C LYS A 67 0.77 -13.38 -19.50
N GLU A 68 0.90 -14.68 -19.18
CA GLU A 68 2.05 -15.26 -18.46
C GLU A 68 2.35 -14.51 -17.14
N ILE A 69 1.29 -14.19 -16.39
CA ILE A 69 1.39 -13.40 -15.15
C ILE A 69 2.15 -14.19 -14.08
N LYS A 70 3.07 -13.51 -13.41
CA LYS A 70 3.75 -13.99 -12.21
C LYS A 70 3.07 -13.41 -10.97
N ILE A 71 2.67 -14.26 -10.03
CA ILE A 71 2.12 -13.81 -8.76
C ILE A 71 3.11 -14.18 -7.65
N ARG A 72 3.52 -13.17 -6.88
CA ARG A 72 4.44 -13.32 -5.75
C ARG A 72 3.82 -12.78 -4.48
N ILE A 73 3.98 -13.51 -3.39
CA ILE A 73 3.55 -13.08 -2.06
C ILE A 73 4.74 -12.47 -1.34
N SER A 74 4.54 -11.32 -0.70
CA SER A 74 5.55 -10.64 0.09
C SER A 74 4.97 -10.34 1.48
N ALA A 75 5.51 -10.98 2.52
CA ALA A 75 4.97 -10.89 3.88
C ALA A 75 5.72 -9.89 4.75
N GLU A 76 7.04 -9.91 4.74
CA GLU A 76 7.88 -9.19 5.70
C GLU A 76 9.03 -8.47 5.00
N TRP A 77 9.48 -7.39 5.66
CA TRP A 77 10.73 -6.74 5.31
C TRP A 77 11.92 -7.35 6.06
N LYS A 78 13.08 -7.27 5.47
CA LYS A 78 14.34 -7.67 6.08
C LYS A 78 15.11 -6.44 6.56
N GLN A 79 16.07 -6.64 7.45
CA GLN A 79 16.90 -5.54 7.94
C GLN A 79 17.63 -4.78 6.81
N ALA A 80 17.95 -5.47 5.71
CA ALA A 80 18.53 -4.83 4.53
C ALA A 80 17.57 -3.86 3.87
N ASP A 81 16.28 -4.21 3.79
CA ASP A 81 15.24 -3.36 3.19
C ASP A 81 15.04 -2.10 4.04
N MET A 82 15.03 -2.23 5.37
CA MET A 82 14.93 -1.08 6.28
C MET A 82 16.13 -0.12 6.10
N ARG A 83 17.36 -0.66 5.97
CA ARG A 83 18.53 0.18 5.70
C ARG A 83 18.42 0.90 4.36
N ALA A 84 17.93 0.23 3.33
CA ALA A 84 17.73 0.84 2.02
C ALA A 84 16.69 1.95 2.06
N VAL A 85 15.56 1.74 2.74
CA VAL A 85 14.52 2.77 2.93
C VAL A 85 15.07 3.97 3.70
N ASN A 86 15.80 3.75 4.81
CA ASN A 86 16.41 4.85 5.56
C ASN A 86 17.38 5.67 4.69
N SER A 87 18.24 4.99 3.90
CA SER A 87 19.13 5.68 2.96
C SER A 87 18.35 6.53 1.95
N MET A 88 17.26 6.00 1.39
CA MET A 88 16.42 6.74 0.44
C MET A 88 15.77 7.98 1.09
N VAL A 89 15.38 7.90 2.36
CA VAL A 89 14.83 9.04 3.11
C VAL A 89 15.93 10.07 3.37
N ASP A 90 17.09 9.64 3.87
CA ASP A 90 18.23 10.49 4.22
C ASP A 90 18.78 11.23 2.98
N GLU A 91 18.78 10.57 1.82
CA GLU A 91 19.21 11.12 0.54
C GLU A 91 18.14 11.97 -0.17
N GLY A 92 16.93 12.06 0.41
CA GLY A 92 15.82 12.81 -0.17
C GLY A 92 15.16 12.17 -1.39
N HIS A 93 15.45 10.90 -1.65
CA HIS A 93 14.83 10.12 -2.74
C HIS A 93 13.43 9.61 -2.37
N LEU A 94 13.13 9.52 -1.09
CA LEU A 94 11.82 9.13 -0.55
C LEU A 94 11.39 10.13 0.51
N SER A 95 10.22 10.77 0.32
CA SER A 95 9.60 11.60 1.34
C SER A 95 8.50 10.81 2.06
N LEU A 96 8.49 10.93 3.38
CA LEU A 96 7.42 10.42 4.25
C LEU A 96 6.45 11.54 4.69
N ASP A 97 6.60 12.74 4.13
CA ASP A 97 5.76 13.89 4.44
C ASP A 97 4.29 13.61 4.11
N GLY A 98 3.40 14.03 5.00
CA GLY A 98 1.97 13.84 4.85
C GLY A 98 1.44 12.44 5.18
N LEU A 99 2.30 11.46 5.51
CA LEU A 99 1.84 10.14 5.97
C LEU A 99 1.20 10.21 7.36
N ILE A 100 1.75 11.05 8.26
CA ILE A 100 1.18 11.26 9.58
C ILE A 100 0.10 12.33 9.46
N THR A 101 -1.15 11.91 9.56
CA THR A 101 -2.31 12.80 9.44
C THR A 101 -2.80 13.31 10.79
N ASN A 102 -2.59 12.52 11.85
CA ASN A 102 -3.14 12.79 13.17
C ASN A 102 -2.08 12.56 14.27
N ARG A 103 -2.14 13.39 15.29
CA ARG A 103 -1.33 13.24 16.51
C ARG A 103 -2.21 13.42 17.73
N ALA A 104 -1.92 12.68 18.79
CA ALA A 104 -2.62 12.80 20.07
C ALA A 104 -1.62 12.62 21.21
N ALA A 105 -1.93 13.18 22.36
CA ALA A 105 -1.22 12.84 23.60
C ALA A 105 -1.57 11.40 24.02
N ALA A 106 -0.68 10.73 24.73
CA ALA A 106 -0.92 9.35 25.17
C ALA A 106 -2.12 9.23 26.12
N GLU A 107 -2.45 10.29 26.87
CA GLU A 107 -3.65 10.38 27.72
C GLU A 107 -4.95 10.26 26.90
N ASP A 108 -4.94 10.70 25.64
CA ASP A 108 -6.09 10.66 24.73
C ASP A 108 -6.13 9.37 23.90
N ALA A 109 -5.41 8.33 24.29
CA ALA A 109 -5.27 7.09 23.51
C ALA A 109 -6.62 6.48 23.11
N ALA A 110 -7.63 6.51 23.98
CA ALA A 110 -8.96 5.96 23.66
C ALA A 110 -9.66 6.67 22.49
N TRP A 111 -9.49 7.98 22.38
CA TRP A 111 -9.96 8.76 21.24
C TRP A 111 -9.08 8.49 20.01
N ALA A 112 -7.77 8.48 20.19
CA ALA A 112 -6.81 8.27 19.11
C ALA A 112 -7.01 6.92 18.42
N TYR A 113 -7.23 5.84 19.18
CA TYR A 113 -7.53 4.52 18.63
C TYR A 113 -8.84 4.52 17.85
N ARG A 114 -9.91 5.13 18.36
CA ARG A 114 -11.16 5.24 17.61
C ARG A 114 -10.95 5.97 16.28
N THR A 115 -10.33 7.13 16.32
CA THR A 115 -10.04 7.91 15.11
C THR A 115 -9.20 7.12 14.12
N ALA A 116 -8.17 6.39 14.60
CA ALA A 116 -7.29 5.62 13.73
C ALA A 116 -8.00 4.48 12.97
N PHE A 117 -9.07 3.91 13.55
CA PHE A 117 -9.74 2.75 12.97
C PHE A 117 -11.12 3.07 12.36
N GLU A 118 -11.73 4.21 12.70
CA GLU A 118 -13.07 4.56 12.26
C GLU A 118 -13.10 5.76 11.30
N ASP A 119 -12.06 6.61 11.29
CA ASP A 119 -11.99 7.79 10.43
C ASP A 119 -11.13 7.51 9.19
N GLU A 120 -11.79 7.38 8.04
CA GLU A 120 -11.13 7.12 6.74
C GLU A 120 -10.12 8.22 6.34
N SER A 121 -10.22 9.41 6.92
CA SER A 121 -9.25 10.49 6.69
C SER A 121 -7.96 10.32 7.51
N CYS A 122 -7.95 9.43 8.49
CA CYS A 122 -6.79 9.13 9.32
C CYS A 122 -5.91 8.06 8.67
N SER A 123 -4.88 8.47 7.93
CA SER A 123 -3.92 7.55 7.35
C SER A 123 -2.93 7.01 8.37
N LYS A 124 -2.46 7.86 9.29
CA LYS A 124 -1.52 7.49 10.34
C LYS A 124 -1.73 8.33 11.58
N MET A 125 -2.07 7.66 12.68
CA MET A 125 -2.13 8.25 14.02
C MET A 125 -0.80 8.02 14.76
N VAL A 126 -0.29 9.05 15.40
CA VAL A 126 0.89 8.97 16.29
C VAL A 126 0.49 9.40 17.69
N LEU A 127 0.80 8.58 18.69
CA LEU A 127 0.69 8.93 20.10
C LEU A 127 2.00 9.52 20.59
N ASP A 128 1.95 10.69 21.19
CA ASP A 128 3.08 11.37 21.80
C ASP A 128 3.13 11.04 23.31
N TRP A 129 4.22 10.44 23.72
CA TRP A 129 4.49 10.03 25.11
C TRP A 129 5.38 11.02 25.87
N GLY A 130 5.80 12.11 25.23
CA GLY A 130 6.77 13.05 25.79
C GLY A 130 6.34 13.80 27.05
N ASN A 131 5.05 13.80 27.36
CA ASN A 131 4.46 14.52 28.50
C ASN A 131 4.06 13.62 29.67
N LEU A 132 4.32 12.33 29.60
CA LEU A 132 4.07 11.41 30.74
C LEU A 132 5.23 11.55 31.74
N GLN A 133 4.96 12.25 32.83
CA GLN A 133 5.80 12.27 34.03
C GLN A 133 5.32 11.23 35.05
#